data_4a1502fca32660f1b82fcf2556b50c26
#
_entry.id   4a1502fca32660f1b82fcf2556b50c26
#
_cell.length_a   1.000
_cell.length_b   1.000
_cell.length_c   1.000
_cell.angle_alpha   90.00
_cell.angle_beta   90.00
_cell.angle_gamma   90.00
#
_symmetry.space_group_name_H-M   'P 1'
#
loop_
_entity.id
_entity.type
_entity.pdbx_description
1 polymer ?
#
loop_
_entity_poly.entity_id
_entity_poly.type
_entity_poly.pdbx_seq_one_letter_code
_entity_poly.pdbx_strand_id
1 'polypeptide(L)'
;MGQEPKGKSDSVANIQSPPPKPTTSPPLSKKESESPPFEKEYISKIVSQFGEDKIRVAYIRPLRTKITVDSSYIIEIATFIRDNLGFDHAESVTGTDYPKDNQIEVIYQLGSYSKEDIAAHVLSLATRTNRDDARLPTLTNVFKSAEYHERETFEMLGVYFEGHPRNDRFLLPEDWADLPPLRKDFRIRGR
;
A
#
# COMPACT_ATOMS: atom_id res chain seq x y z
N MET A 1 32.52 -4.90 73.74
CA MET A 1 33.62 -4.22 73.03
C MET A 1 33.71 -4.86 71.65
N GLY A 2 33.35 -4.15 70.61
CA GLY A 2 33.38 -4.62 69.23
C GLY A 2 32.74 -3.56 68.33
N GLN A 3 33.58 -2.74 67.72
CA GLN A 3 33.19 -1.59 66.91
C GLN A 3 32.68 -2.03 65.57
N GLU A 4 31.55 -1.47 65.10
CA GLU A 4 31.08 -1.50 63.72
C GLU A 4 31.91 -0.56 62.86
N PRO A 5 32.28 -0.92 61.61
CA PRO A 5 32.79 0.05 60.64
C PRO A 5 31.63 0.66 59.81
N LYS A 6 31.58 1.99 59.79
CA LYS A 6 30.69 2.84 58.98
C LYS A 6 30.92 2.58 57.48
N GLY A 7 29.86 2.15 56.78
CA GLY A 7 29.82 2.12 55.32
C GLY A 7 29.69 3.51 54.73
N LYS A 8 30.56 3.82 53.77
CA LYS A 8 30.51 5.03 52.95
C LYS A 8 29.42 4.87 51.88
N SER A 9 28.51 5.81 51.85
CA SER A 9 27.53 5.98 50.80
C SER A 9 28.20 6.62 49.59
N ASP A 10 28.41 5.85 48.54
CA ASP A 10 28.79 6.39 47.24
C ASP A 10 27.56 6.96 46.54
N SER A 11 27.57 8.28 46.36
CA SER A 11 26.55 9.00 45.58
C SER A 11 26.70 8.69 44.09
N VAL A 12 25.74 7.93 43.54
CA VAL A 12 25.62 7.70 42.09
C VAL A 12 25.20 9.01 41.43
N ALA A 13 26.11 9.63 40.71
CA ALA A 13 25.81 10.81 39.89
C ALA A 13 24.85 10.44 38.76
N ASN A 14 23.68 11.01 38.80
CA ASN A 14 22.68 10.90 37.76
C ASN A 14 23.09 11.72 36.53
N ILE A 15 23.70 11.05 35.53
CA ILE A 15 24.06 11.66 34.24
C ILE A 15 22.80 11.72 33.39
N GLN A 16 22.06 12.80 33.48
CA GLN A 16 21.02 13.13 32.54
C GLN A 16 21.62 13.56 31.21
N SER A 17 21.50 12.72 30.19
CA SER A 17 21.80 13.10 28.82
C SER A 17 20.84 14.20 28.35
N PRO A 18 21.31 15.24 27.65
CA PRO A 18 20.44 16.30 27.16
C PRO A 18 19.48 15.73 26.09
N PRO A 19 18.24 16.27 25.99
CA PRO A 19 17.28 15.83 24.99
C PRO A 19 17.82 16.08 23.58
N PRO A 20 17.53 15.18 22.62
CA PRO A 20 17.96 15.36 21.23
C PRO A 20 17.31 16.63 20.66
N LYS A 21 18.14 17.48 20.07
CA LYS A 21 17.69 18.66 19.33
C LYS A 21 16.75 18.23 18.20
N PRO A 22 15.65 18.93 17.94
CA PRO A 22 14.79 18.62 16.79
C PRO A 22 15.60 18.81 15.52
N THR A 23 15.80 17.72 14.79
CA THR A 23 16.39 17.73 13.46
C THR A 23 15.35 18.33 12.52
N THR A 24 15.47 19.62 12.24
CA THR A 24 14.74 20.27 11.15
C THR A 24 15.29 19.71 9.84
N SER A 25 14.55 18.77 9.26
CA SER A 25 14.76 18.36 7.87
C SER A 25 14.64 19.60 6.98
N PRO A 26 15.58 19.83 6.05
CA PRO A 26 15.48 20.95 5.14
C PRO A 26 14.19 20.85 4.34
N PRO A 27 13.49 21.97 4.02
CA PRO A 27 12.30 21.91 3.21
C PRO A 27 12.66 21.31 1.85
N LEU A 28 11.97 20.24 1.50
CA LEU A 28 12.01 19.64 0.16
C LEU A 28 11.63 20.78 -0.83
N SER A 29 12.65 21.33 -1.50
CA SER A 29 12.43 22.24 -2.61
C SER A 29 11.54 21.53 -3.61
N LYS A 30 10.36 22.09 -3.85
CA LYS A 30 9.50 21.76 -5.00
C LYS A 30 10.27 22.17 -6.26
N LYS A 31 11.22 21.37 -6.72
CA LYS A 31 11.54 21.32 -8.13
C LYS A 31 10.35 20.62 -8.76
N GLU A 32 9.54 21.38 -9.49
CA GLU A 32 8.69 20.85 -10.54
C GLU A 32 9.65 20.16 -11.53
N SER A 33 9.96 18.90 -11.26
CA SER A 33 10.67 18.06 -12.21
C SER A 33 9.68 17.80 -13.33
N GLU A 34 9.99 18.24 -14.53
CA GLU A 34 9.27 17.80 -15.72
C GLU A 34 9.08 16.30 -15.63
N SER A 35 7.82 15.87 -15.70
CA SER A 35 7.49 14.46 -15.58
C SER A 35 8.23 13.71 -16.68
N PRO A 36 8.91 12.59 -16.38
CA PRO A 36 9.76 11.91 -17.33
C PRO A 36 8.98 11.51 -18.59
N PRO A 37 9.56 11.63 -19.79
CA PRO A 37 8.86 11.44 -21.07
C PRO A 37 8.27 10.04 -21.20
N PHE A 38 8.95 9.03 -20.68
CA PHE A 38 8.52 7.63 -20.78
C PHE A 38 7.24 7.37 -19.94
N GLU A 39 7.19 7.85 -18.71
CA GLU A 39 6.02 7.68 -17.84
C GLU A 39 4.81 8.44 -18.36
N LYS A 40 5.02 9.59 -18.98
CA LYS A 40 3.95 10.33 -19.67
C LYS A 40 3.40 9.55 -20.87
N GLU A 41 4.27 8.89 -21.63
CA GLU A 41 3.87 8.15 -22.83
C GLU A 41 2.90 7.01 -22.47
N TYR A 42 3.26 6.13 -21.52
CA TYR A 42 2.38 5.02 -21.20
C TYR A 42 1.11 5.47 -20.47
N ILE A 43 1.16 6.53 -19.65
CA ILE A 43 -0.05 7.11 -19.05
C ILE A 43 -0.95 7.69 -20.15
N SER A 44 -0.41 8.41 -21.13
CA SER A 44 -1.19 8.91 -22.25
C SER A 44 -1.87 7.79 -23.05
N LYS A 45 -1.19 6.64 -23.24
CA LYS A 45 -1.77 5.46 -23.89
C LYS A 45 -2.98 4.92 -23.11
N ILE A 46 -2.88 4.84 -21.76
CA ILE A 46 -3.98 4.38 -20.92
C ILE A 46 -5.15 5.38 -21.00
N VAL A 47 -4.86 6.67 -20.84
CA VAL A 47 -5.89 7.74 -20.84
C VAL A 47 -6.57 7.84 -22.21
N SER A 48 -5.81 7.75 -23.31
CA SER A 48 -6.40 7.79 -24.65
C SER A 48 -7.30 6.58 -24.96
N GLN A 49 -7.01 5.43 -24.36
CA GLN A 49 -7.82 4.22 -24.56
C GLN A 49 -9.12 4.23 -23.76
N PHE A 50 -9.10 4.72 -22.52
CA PHE A 50 -10.22 4.58 -21.59
C PHE A 50 -10.95 5.90 -21.25
N GLY A 51 -10.33 7.04 -21.53
CA GLY A 51 -10.87 8.37 -21.22
C GLY A 51 -10.40 8.92 -19.86
N GLU A 52 -10.37 10.25 -19.75
CA GLU A 52 -9.98 10.95 -18.51
C GLU A 52 -11.04 10.84 -17.40
N ASP A 53 -12.27 10.54 -17.76
CA ASP A 53 -13.39 10.36 -16.85
C ASP A 53 -13.26 9.10 -15.99
N LYS A 54 -12.60 8.05 -16.50
CA LYS A 54 -12.40 6.76 -15.81
C LYS A 54 -11.08 6.66 -15.08
N ILE A 55 -10.11 7.53 -15.40
CA ILE A 55 -8.74 7.44 -14.89
C ILE A 55 -8.31 8.76 -14.29
N ARG A 56 -8.01 8.75 -13.00
CA ARG A 56 -7.41 9.88 -12.31
C ARG A 56 -5.91 9.63 -12.12
N VAL A 57 -5.08 10.43 -12.76
CA VAL A 57 -3.64 10.40 -12.55
C VAL A 57 -3.32 11.10 -11.22
N ALA A 58 -2.80 10.35 -10.25
CA ALA A 58 -2.47 10.87 -8.93
C ALA A 58 -1.08 11.53 -8.92
N TYR A 59 -0.10 10.89 -9.53
CA TYR A 59 1.23 11.46 -9.76
C TYR A 59 1.97 10.72 -10.88
N ILE A 60 2.91 11.45 -11.50
CA ILE A 60 3.92 10.93 -12.42
C ILE A 60 5.28 11.37 -11.89
N ARG A 61 6.14 10.41 -11.55
CA ARG A 61 7.51 10.60 -11.05
C ARG A 61 8.45 9.66 -11.78
N PRO A 62 9.77 9.94 -11.80
CA PRO A 62 10.74 9.00 -12.36
C PRO A 62 10.56 7.59 -11.78
N LEU A 63 10.40 6.61 -12.64
CA LEU A 63 10.20 5.19 -12.34
C LEU A 63 8.93 4.85 -11.52
N ARG A 64 8.09 5.83 -11.19
CA ARG A 64 6.91 5.60 -10.36
C ARG A 64 5.74 6.46 -10.78
N THR A 65 4.64 5.81 -11.09
CA THR A 65 3.38 6.47 -11.41
C THR A 65 2.24 5.88 -10.59
N LYS A 66 1.22 6.69 -10.32
CA LYS A 66 0.00 6.22 -9.69
C LYS A 66 -1.21 6.73 -10.46
N ILE A 67 -2.07 5.79 -10.83
CA ILE A 67 -3.40 6.07 -11.36
C ILE A 67 -4.46 5.50 -10.42
N THR A 68 -5.59 6.17 -10.34
CA THR A 68 -6.79 5.69 -9.63
C THR A 68 -7.89 5.50 -10.63
N VAL A 69 -8.55 4.34 -10.57
CA VAL A 69 -9.61 3.94 -11.50
C VAL A 69 -10.86 3.52 -10.72
N ASP A 70 -12.02 3.63 -11.36
CA ASP A 70 -13.23 3.06 -10.82
C ASP A 70 -13.17 1.53 -10.83
N SER A 71 -13.72 0.89 -9.79
CA SER A 71 -13.70 -0.57 -9.63
C SER A 71 -14.35 -1.32 -10.79
N SER A 72 -15.32 -0.71 -11.45
CA SER A 72 -16.03 -1.29 -12.60
C SER A 72 -15.11 -1.51 -13.82
N TYR A 73 -14.04 -0.74 -13.96
CA TYR A 73 -13.13 -0.79 -15.11
C TYR A 73 -11.76 -1.41 -14.77
N ILE A 74 -11.51 -1.78 -13.52
CA ILE A 74 -10.18 -2.19 -13.08
C ILE A 74 -9.65 -3.42 -13.80
N ILE A 75 -10.49 -4.41 -14.11
CA ILE A 75 -10.10 -5.63 -14.84
C ILE A 75 -9.66 -5.28 -16.25
N GLU A 76 -10.45 -4.46 -16.93
CA GLU A 76 -10.21 -4.07 -18.32
C GLU A 76 -8.93 -3.25 -18.45
N ILE A 77 -8.75 -2.27 -17.55
CA ILE A 77 -7.55 -1.43 -17.50
C ILE A 77 -6.31 -2.25 -17.12
N ALA A 78 -6.42 -3.15 -16.14
CA ALA A 78 -5.32 -4.02 -15.73
C ALA A 78 -4.90 -4.97 -16.86
N THR A 79 -5.87 -5.51 -17.60
CA THR A 79 -5.59 -6.35 -18.78
C THR A 79 -4.86 -5.57 -19.87
N PHE A 80 -5.31 -4.35 -20.17
CA PHE A 80 -4.62 -3.47 -21.11
C PHE A 80 -3.18 -3.14 -20.67
N ILE A 81 -2.97 -2.83 -19.40
CA ILE A 81 -1.66 -2.54 -18.81
C ILE A 81 -0.72 -3.74 -18.99
N ARG A 82 -1.21 -4.96 -18.73
CA ARG A 82 -0.43 -6.19 -18.93
C ARG A 82 -0.09 -6.40 -20.40
N ASP A 83 -1.10 -6.41 -21.27
CA ASP A 83 -0.97 -6.89 -22.66
C ASP A 83 -0.30 -5.86 -23.57
N ASN A 84 -0.58 -4.56 -23.37
CA ASN A 84 -0.11 -3.50 -24.26
C ASN A 84 1.10 -2.75 -23.72
N LEU A 85 1.25 -2.62 -22.40
CA LEU A 85 2.37 -1.90 -21.81
C LEU A 85 3.45 -2.85 -21.28
N GLY A 86 3.08 -4.10 -20.95
CA GLY A 86 4.02 -5.12 -20.51
C GLY A 86 4.31 -5.12 -19.01
N PHE A 87 3.46 -4.50 -18.19
CA PHE A 87 3.47 -4.69 -16.75
C PHE A 87 2.80 -6.03 -16.44
N ASP A 88 3.56 -7.10 -16.39
CA ASP A 88 3.06 -8.47 -16.36
C ASP A 88 2.97 -9.08 -14.96
N HIS A 89 3.40 -8.35 -13.94
CA HIS A 89 3.47 -8.85 -12.58
C HIS A 89 2.90 -7.86 -11.56
N ALA A 90 2.09 -8.36 -10.61
CA ALA A 90 1.74 -7.61 -9.41
C ALA A 90 2.77 -7.93 -8.32
N GLU A 91 3.65 -6.97 -8.02
CA GLU A 91 4.69 -7.07 -6.99
C GLU A 91 4.09 -7.15 -5.59
N SER A 92 3.01 -6.40 -5.37
CA SER A 92 2.24 -6.43 -4.14
C SER A 92 0.84 -5.87 -4.34
N VAL A 93 -0.08 -6.26 -3.45
CA VAL A 93 -1.40 -5.62 -3.31
C VAL A 93 -1.49 -5.10 -1.89
N THR A 94 -1.73 -3.81 -1.76
CA THR A 94 -1.79 -3.14 -0.45
C THR A 94 -3.10 -2.39 -0.29
N GLY A 95 -3.58 -2.28 0.95
CA GLY A 95 -4.80 -1.54 1.24
C GLY A 95 -4.58 -0.43 2.24
N THR A 96 -5.40 0.62 2.15
CA THR A 96 -5.42 1.74 3.08
C THR A 96 -6.84 2.06 3.49
N ASP A 97 -7.11 2.09 4.80
CA ASP A 97 -8.40 2.46 5.37
C ASP A 97 -8.51 3.98 5.52
N TYR A 98 -9.55 4.56 4.92
CA TYR A 98 -9.93 5.98 5.00
C TYR A 98 -11.28 6.16 5.72
N PRO A 99 -11.32 6.09 7.06
CA PRO A 99 -12.60 6.13 7.82
C PRO A 99 -13.40 7.42 7.61
N LYS A 100 -12.72 8.55 7.38
CA LYS A 100 -13.37 9.84 7.14
C LYS A 100 -14.16 9.88 5.84
N ASP A 101 -13.69 9.16 4.84
CA ASP A 101 -14.30 9.09 3.51
C ASP A 101 -15.22 7.87 3.38
N ASN A 102 -15.28 7.03 4.42
CA ASN A 102 -15.94 5.71 4.41
C ASN A 102 -15.47 4.82 3.25
N GLN A 103 -14.16 4.83 2.96
CA GLN A 103 -13.56 4.11 1.84
C GLN A 103 -12.34 3.29 2.26
N ILE A 104 -12.09 2.23 1.51
CA ILE A 104 -10.81 1.50 1.49
C ILE A 104 -10.22 1.67 0.09
N GLU A 105 -8.98 2.11 -0.01
CA GLU A 105 -8.21 2.14 -1.25
C GLU A 105 -7.36 0.88 -1.33
N VAL A 106 -7.46 0.14 -2.44
CA VAL A 106 -6.59 -1.00 -2.76
C VAL A 106 -5.68 -0.59 -3.90
N ILE A 107 -4.39 -0.89 -3.77
CA ILE A 107 -3.35 -0.49 -4.72
C ILE A 107 -2.57 -1.73 -5.15
N TYR A 108 -2.58 -2.02 -6.45
CA TYR A 108 -1.73 -3.01 -7.07
C TYR A 108 -0.45 -2.33 -7.55
N GLN A 109 0.69 -2.75 -7.02
CA GLN A 109 2.00 -2.31 -7.50
C GLN A 109 2.40 -3.22 -8.65
N LEU A 110 2.36 -2.69 -9.87
CA LEU A 110 2.61 -3.45 -11.09
C LEU A 110 4.04 -3.19 -11.58
N GLY A 111 4.75 -4.27 -11.86
CA GLY A 111 6.10 -4.28 -12.43
C GLY A 111 6.17 -5.18 -13.66
N SER A 112 7.37 -5.33 -14.23
CA SER A 112 7.62 -6.20 -15.36
C SER A 112 8.83 -7.08 -15.13
N TYR A 113 8.66 -8.38 -15.39
CA TYR A 113 9.75 -9.36 -15.42
C TYR A 113 10.12 -9.76 -16.84
N SER A 114 9.23 -9.56 -17.81
CA SER A 114 9.47 -9.94 -19.21
C SER A 114 10.15 -8.86 -20.05
N LYS A 115 10.08 -7.58 -19.60
CA LYS A 115 10.62 -6.43 -20.35
C LYS A 115 11.67 -5.70 -19.54
N GLU A 116 12.93 -5.79 -19.93
CA GLU A 116 14.06 -5.19 -19.24
C GLU A 116 14.03 -3.65 -19.23
N ASP A 117 13.50 -3.02 -20.29
CA ASP A 117 13.39 -1.57 -20.43
C ASP A 117 12.45 -0.92 -19.41
N ILE A 118 11.48 -1.67 -18.88
CA ILE A 118 10.54 -1.20 -17.86
C ILE A 118 10.71 -1.91 -16.50
N ALA A 119 11.70 -2.79 -16.35
CA ALA A 119 11.90 -3.56 -15.12
C ALA A 119 12.10 -2.70 -13.86
N ALA A 120 12.63 -1.47 -14.02
CA ALA A 120 12.79 -0.53 -12.90
C ALA A 120 11.53 0.31 -12.61
N HIS A 121 10.50 0.24 -13.50
CA HIS A 121 9.31 1.06 -13.38
C HIS A 121 8.23 0.36 -12.56
N VAL A 122 7.56 1.13 -11.72
CA VAL A 122 6.39 0.65 -10.96
C VAL A 122 5.18 1.52 -11.29
N LEU A 123 4.13 0.87 -11.77
CA LEU A 123 2.83 1.47 -11.99
C LEU A 123 1.88 1.06 -10.86
N SER A 124 1.49 2.01 -10.02
CA SER A 124 0.52 1.83 -8.95
C SER A 124 -0.90 1.99 -9.51
N LEU A 125 -1.61 0.88 -9.69
CA LEU A 125 -3.01 0.86 -10.08
C LEU A 125 -3.88 0.83 -8.82
N ALA A 126 -4.54 1.94 -8.51
CA ALA A 126 -5.37 2.09 -7.33
C ALA A 126 -6.86 2.07 -7.67
N THR A 127 -7.65 1.50 -6.79
CA THR A 127 -9.11 1.59 -6.82
C THR A 127 -9.65 1.78 -5.42
N ARG A 128 -10.89 2.27 -5.29
CA ARG A 128 -11.55 2.47 -4.00
C ARG A 128 -12.88 1.73 -3.94
N THR A 129 -13.21 1.27 -2.76
CA THR A 129 -14.48 0.63 -2.46
C THR A 129 -15.06 1.20 -1.17
N ASN A 130 -16.36 0.99 -0.95
CA ASN A 130 -17.01 1.35 0.30
C ASN A 130 -16.44 0.54 1.46
N ARG A 131 -16.27 1.16 2.62
CA ARG A 131 -15.69 0.52 3.79
C ARG A 131 -16.61 -0.49 4.47
N ASP A 132 -17.92 -0.25 4.43
CA ASP A 132 -18.91 -1.09 5.10
C ASP A 132 -19.27 -2.34 4.29
N ASP A 133 -19.25 -2.23 2.95
CA ASP A 133 -19.38 -3.34 2.01
C ASP A 133 -18.19 -3.33 1.04
N ALA A 134 -17.03 -3.72 1.55
CA ALA A 134 -15.79 -3.65 0.82
C ALA A 134 -15.66 -4.81 -0.18
N ARG A 135 -16.11 -4.59 -1.41
CA ARG A 135 -16.05 -5.55 -2.52
C ARG A 135 -15.32 -4.98 -3.71
N LEU A 136 -14.47 -5.78 -4.31
CA LEU A 136 -13.75 -5.46 -5.54
C LEU A 136 -13.66 -6.71 -6.41
N PRO A 137 -13.64 -6.59 -7.74
CA PRO A 137 -13.33 -7.72 -8.60
C PRO A 137 -11.86 -8.14 -8.40
N THR A 138 -11.60 -9.45 -8.42
CA THR A 138 -10.24 -9.99 -8.34
C THR A 138 -9.45 -9.70 -9.61
N LEU A 139 -8.16 -9.47 -9.47
CA LEU A 139 -7.21 -9.41 -10.59
C LEU A 139 -6.38 -10.70 -10.75
N THR A 140 -6.69 -11.78 -10.04
CA THR A 140 -5.95 -13.06 -10.13
C THR A 140 -5.98 -13.69 -11.51
N ASN A 141 -7.01 -13.41 -12.32
CA ASN A 141 -7.09 -13.83 -13.72
C ASN A 141 -6.19 -13.00 -14.65
N VAL A 142 -5.83 -11.78 -14.23
CA VAL A 142 -4.90 -10.91 -14.95
C VAL A 142 -3.48 -11.14 -14.43
N PHE A 143 -3.27 -11.11 -13.12
CA PHE A 143 -1.99 -11.27 -12.45
C PHE A 143 -2.06 -12.43 -11.44
N LYS A 144 -1.47 -13.57 -11.78
CA LYS A 144 -1.46 -14.73 -10.87
C LYS A 144 -0.76 -14.46 -9.54
N SER A 145 0.24 -13.59 -9.54
CA SER A 145 0.96 -13.15 -8.33
C SER A 145 0.07 -12.42 -7.32
N ALA A 146 -1.06 -11.86 -7.74
CA ALA A 146 -1.98 -11.15 -6.85
C ALA A 146 -2.72 -12.08 -5.85
N GLU A 147 -2.78 -13.39 -6.10
CA GLU A 147 -3.61 -14.34 -5.33
C GLU A 147 -3.42 -14.25 -3.82
N TYR A 148 -2.19 -14.37 -3.34
CA TYR A 148 -1.92 -14.33 -1.89
C TYR A 148 -2.00 -12.92 -1.31
N HIS A 149 -1.67 -11.91 -2.10
CA HIS A 149 -1.76 -10.51 -1.67
C HIS A 149 -3.21 -10.02 -1.53
N GLU A 150 -4.11 -10.48 -2.42
CA GLU A 150 -5.54 -10.21 -2.29
C GLU A 150 -6.11 -10.90 -1.05
N ARG A 151 -5.72 -12.15 -0.76
CA ARG A 151 -6.10 -12.85 0.48
C ARG A 151 -5.60 -12.15 1.73
N GLU A 152 -4.37 -11.63 1.73
CA GLU A 152 -3.84 -10.82 2.81
C GLU A 152 -4.68 -9.55 3.00
N THR A 153 -5.01 -8.85 1.91
CA THR A 153 -5.85 -7.64 1.95
C THR A 153 -7.27 -7.95 2.45
N PHE A 154 -7.83 -9.10 2.05
CA PHE A 154 -9.09 -9.60 2.58
C PHE A 154 -9.00 -9.83 4.10
N GLU A 155 -7.99 -10.53 4.58
CA GLU A 155 -7.84 -10.85 6.00
C GLU A 155 -7.57 -9.61 6.86
N MET A 156 -6.70 -8.69 6.37
CA MET A 156 -6.24 -7.54 7.14
C MET A 156 -7.21 -6.34 7.12
N LEU A 157 -7.97 -6.15 6.04
CA LEU A 157 -8.85 -4.99 5.85
C LEU A 157 -10.32 -5.36 5.62
N GLY A 158 -10.61 -6.65 5.37
CA GLY A 158 -11.97 -7.12 5.10
C GLY A 158 -12.47 -6.74 3.71
N VAL A 159 -11.58 -6.63 2.72
CA VAL A 159 -11.97 -6.42 1.31
C VAL A 159 -12.23 -7.77 0.65
N TYR A 160 -13.47 -8.00 0.25
CA TYR A 160 -13.86 -9.23 -0.45
C TYR A 160 -13.56 -9.11 -1.95
N PHE A 161 -12.79 -10.06 -2.51
CA PHE A 161 -12.45 -10.07 -3.94
C PHE A 161 -13.38 -11.01 -4.71
N GLU A 162 -14.29 -10.43 -5.47
CA GLU A 162 -15.26 -11.18 -6.26
C GLU A 162 -14.57 -11.95 -7.39
N GLY A 163 -14.86 -13.26 -7.47
CA GLY A 163 -14.23 -14.16 -8.44
C GLY A 163 -12.84 -14.67 -8.04
N HIS A 164 -12.35 -14.31 -6.85
CA HIS A 164 -11.10 -14.87 -6.32
C HIS A 164 -11.26 -16.38 -6.03
N PRO A 165 -10.29 -17.24 -6.41
CA PRO A 165 -10.40 -18.69 -6.23
C PRO A 165 -10.48 -19.12 -4.77
N ARG A 166 -9.93 -18.32 -3.83
CA ARG A 166 -9.88 -18.63 -2.40
C ARG A 166 -9.90 -17.36 -1.55
N ASN A 167 -11.08 -16.83 -1.24
CA ASN A 167 -11.24 -15.75 -0.24
C ASN A 167 -11.28 -16.33 1.17
N ASP A 168 -10.23 -17.00 1.58
CA ASP A 168 -10.08 -17.58 2.93
C ASP A 168 -8.87 -16.96 3.65
N ARG A 169 -8.92 -16.96 4.97
CA ARG A 169 -7.85 -16.46 5.83
C ARG A 169 -6.69 -17.44 5.87
N PHE A 170 -5.47 -16.97 6.12
CA PHE A 170 -4.29 -17.83 6.17
C PHE A 170 -3.12 -17.30 7.04
N LEU A 171 -3.18 -16.05 7.51
CA LEU A 171 -2.09 -15.42 8.26
C LEU A 171 -2.36 -15.40 9.76
N LEU A 172 -3.58 -15.06 10.16
CA LEU A 172 -3.93 -14.85 11.57
C LEU A 172 -4.58 -16.08 12.18
N PRO A 173 -4.38 -16.32 13.50
CA PRO A 173 -5.07 -17.34 14.25
C PRO A 173 -6.60 -17.18 14.20
N GLU A 174 -7.33 -18.28 14.46
CA GLU A 174 -8.81 -18.31 14.36
C GLU A 174 -9.49 -17.36 15.34
N ASP A 175 -8.91 -17.12 16.52
CA ASP A 175 -9.41 -16.19 17.54
C ASP A 175 -9.36 -14.71 17.14
N TRP A 176 -8.70 -14.39 16.01
CA TRP A 176 -8.66 -13.06 15.40
C TRP A 176 -9.69 -12.87 14.27
N ALA A 177 -10.67 -13.78 14.15
CA ALA A 177 -11.56 -13.86 12.99
C ALA A 177 -12.48 -12.65 12.81
N ASP A 178 -12.87 -11.96 13.89
CA ASP A 178 -14.03 -11.08 13.88
C ASP A 178 -13.77 -9.67 13.34
N LEU A 179 -12.52 -9.19 13.34
CA LEU A 179 -12.22 -7.80 12.94
C LEU A 179 -10.91 -7.74 12.16
N PRO A 180 -10.92 -7.10 10.98
CA PRO A 180 -9.72 -6.86 10.20
C PRO A 180 -8.73 -5.95 10.95
N PRO A 181 -7.51 -6.41 11.28
CA PRO A 181 -6.63 -5.72 12.24
C PRO A 181 -5.98 -4.44 11.69
N LEU A 182 -5.97 -4.24 10.38
CA LEU A 182 -5.43 -3.01 9.78
C LEU A 182 -6.47 -1.90 9.59
N ARG A 183 -7.74 -2.13 9.95
CA ARG A 183 -8.72 -1.06 10.01
C ARG A 183 -8.40 -0.08 11.15
N LYS A 184 -8.59 1.20 10.93
CA LYS A 184 -8.24 2.27 11.88
C LYS A 184 -9.04 2.25 13.19
N ASP A 185 -10.21 1.63 13.21
CA ASP A 185 -11.05 1.42 14.38
C ASP A 185 -10.78 0.11 15.12
N PHE A 186 -9.88 -0.71 14.62
CA PHE A 186 -9.48 -1.94 15.30
C PHE A 186 -8.93 -1.65 16.71
N ARG A 187 -9.39 -2.43 17.69
CA ARG A 187 -8.89 -2.39 19.08
C ARG A 187 -8.62 -3.80 19.54
N ILE A 188 -7.46 -4.01 20.14
CA ILE A 188 -7.10 -5.29 20.75
C ILE A 188 -8.02 -5.50 21.97
N ARG A 189 -8.74 -6.63 22.01
CA ARG A 189 -9.58 -6.98 23.17
C ARG A 189 -8.69 -7.22 24.38
N GLY A 190 -8.99 -6.57 25.50
CA GLY A 190 -8.28 -6.77 26.78
C GLY A 190 -7.12 -5.81 27.06
N ARG A 191 -7.01 -4.71 26.32
CA ARG A 191 -6.10 -3.59 26.68
C ARG A 191 -6.86 -2.30 26.87
#